data_f8a5d49b83cab3cdb0508d4ce2e80513
#
_entry.id   f8a5d49b83cab3cdb0508d4ce2e80513
#
_cell.length_a   1.000
_cell.length_b   1.000
_cell.length_c   1.000
_cell.angle_alpha   90.00
_cell.angle_beta   90.00
_cell.angle_gamma   90.00
#
_symmetry.space_group_name_H-M   'P 1'
#
loop_
_entity.id
_entity.type
_entity.pdbx_description
1 polymer ?
#
loop_
_entity_poly.entity_id
_entity_poly.type
_entity_poly.pdbx_seq_one_letter_code
_entity_poly.pdbx_strand_id
1 'polypeptide(L)'
;FQCPYCAAAHDTLKQFVAKHQDEVTLVYKHYPLTPIHPEAMSAAKAAWAAGQQGKFWEYHDALFSQQDKLGDTLYLEIARNLNLDLEKFERDRTLTTNAIAPDIQLAEKLGISGTPFFVMNGEIFSGAVQLSDIEEIFHRVQ
;
A
#
# COMPACT_ATOMS: atom_id res chain seq x y z
N PHE A 1 5.51 -0.43 -1.69
CA PHE A 1 6.10 -0.17 -0.35
C PHE A 1 7.55 0.29 -0.39
N GLN A 2 8.28 0.05 -1.46
CA GLN A 2 9.67 0.48 -1.58
C GLN A 2 9.82 1.87 -2.23
N CYS A 3 8.79 2.37 -2.87
CA CYS A 3 8.82 3.66 -3.57
C CYS A 3 8.87 4.85 -2.58
N PRO A 4 9.88 5.74 -2.67
CA PRO A 4 9.98 6.90 -1.76
C PRO A 4 8.81 7.88 -1.88
N TYR A 5 8.29 8.08 -3.08
CA TYR A 5 7.14 8.96 -3.31
C TYR A 5 5.86 8.39 -2.69
N CYS A 6 5.74 7.06 -2.65
CA CYS A 6 4.63 6.40 -1.97
C CYS A 6 4.71 6.58 -0.46
N ALA A 7 5.92 6.53 0.12
CA ALA A 7 6.11 6.79 1.54
C ALA A 7 5.72 8.23 1.91
N ALA A 8 6.11 9.19 1.08
CA ALA A 8 5.72 10.59 1.28
C ALA A 8 4.19 10.77 1.19
N ALA A 9 3.57 10.15 0.20
CA ALA A 9 2.11 10.20 0.02
C ALA A 9 1.37 9.49 1.15
N HIS A 10 1.95 8.44 1.72
CA HIS A 10 1.36 7.70 2.83
C HIS A 10 1.03 8.59 4.02
N ASP A 11 1.98 9.42 4.45
CA ASP A 11 1.77 10.32 5.59
C ASP A 11 0.65 11.33 5.31
N THR A 12 0.63 11.87 4.10
CA THR A 12 -0.42 12.80 3.66
C THR A 12 -1.79 12.14 3.65
N LEU A 13 -1.89 10.92 3.08
CA LEU A 13 -3.14 10.16 3.03
C LEU A 13 -3.65 9.81 4.42
N LYS A 14 -2.74 9.43 5.32
CA LYS A 14 -3.10 9.10 6.69
C LYS A 14 -3.76 10.28 7.39
N GLN A 15 -3.21 11.47 7.23
CA GLN A 15 -3.80 12.70 7.77
C GLN A 15 -5.16 13.00 7.14
N PHE A 16 -5.26 12.87 5.81
CA PHE A 16 -6.50 13.12 5.08
C PHE A 16 -7.61 12.17 5.50
N VAL A 17 -7.34 10.87 5.55
CA VAL A 17 -8.34 9.86 5.95
C VAL A 17 -8.76 10.06 7.40
N ALA A 18 -7.84 10.39 8.31
CA ALA A 18 -8.15 10.66 9.71
C ALA A 18 -9.10 11.87 9.86
N LYS A 19 -8.91 12.88 9.02
CA LYS A 19 -9.75 14.08 9.02
C LYS A 19 -11.16 13.83 8.47
N HIS A 20 -11.30 12.87 7.54
CA HIS A 20 -12.55 12.60 6.82
C HIS A 20 -13.05 11.16 7.05
N GLN A 21 -12.96 10.65 8.26
CA GLN A 21 -13.26 9.24 8.59
C GLN A 21 -14.64 8.76 8.16
N ASP A 22 -15.66 9.62 8.26
CA ASP A 22 -17.04 9.26 7.94
C ASP A 22 -17.42 9.53 6.48
N GLU A 23 -16.51 10.11 5.71
CA GLU A 23 -16.78 10.57 4.34
C GLU A 23 -15.95 9.85 3.29
N VAL A 24 -14.82 9.26 3.68
CA VAL A 24 -13.81 8.69 2.77
C VAL A 24 -13.51 7.25 3.11
N THR A 25 -13.49 6.40 2.09
CA THR A 25 -12.99 5.02 2.19
C THR A 25 -11.72 4.91 1.34
N LEU A 26 -10.62 4.54 1.99
CA LEU A 26 -9.35 4.30 1.30
C LEU A 26 -9.28 2.83 0.85
N VAL A 27 -9.02 2.62 -0.43
CA VAL A 27 -8.79 1.30 -1.01
C VAL A 27 -7.36 1.24 -1.54
N TYR A 28 -6.60 0.26 -1.09
CA TYR A 28 -5.22 0.04 -1.53
C TYR A 28 -5.17 -1.01 -2.62
N LYS A 29 -4.46 -0.72 -3.72
CA LYS A 29 -4.19 -1.65 -4.80
C LYS A 29 -2.68 -1.84 -4.94
N HIS A 30 -2.23 -3.08 -5.08
CA HIS A 30 -0.81 -3.41 -5.22
C HIS A 30 -0.32 -3.14 -6.63
N TYR A 31 0.79 -2.40 -6.73
CA TYR A 31 1.51 -2.26 -7.99
C TYR A 31 3.02 -2.26 -7.74
N PRO A 32 3.59 -3.44 -7.41
CA PRO A 32 5.02 -3.56 -7.14
C PRO A 32 5.84 -3.39 -8.43
N LEU A 33 6.70 -2.37 -8.44
CA LEU A 33 7.57 -2.05 -9.58
C LEU A 33 8.92 -2.77 -9.41
N THR A 34 8.91 -4.08 -9.54
CA THR A 34 10.05 -4.96 -9.28
C THR A 34 11.33 -4.58 -10.05
N PRO A 35 11.27 -4.14 -11.32
CA PRO A 35 12.49 -3.77 -12.05
C PRO A 35 13.29 -2.64 -11.39
N ILE A 36 12.64 -1.70 -10.71
CA ILE A 36 13.30 -0.58 -10.03
C ILE A 36 13.29 -0.71 -8.52
N HIS A 37 12.42 -1.54 -7.95
CA HIS A 37 12.27 -1.76 -6.52
C HIS A 37 12.28 -3.26 -6.22
N PRO A 38 13.46 -3.88 -6.00
CA PRO A 38 13.57 -5.35 -5.88
C PRO A 38 12.78 -5.96 -4.71
N GLU A 39 12.53 -5.20 -3.64
CA GLU A 39 11.75 -5.69 -2.50
C GLU A 39 10.24 -5.43 -2.63
N ALA A 40 9.80 -4.74 -3.68
CA ALA A 40 8.40 -4.32 -3.82
C ALA A 40 7.42 -5.52 -3.82
N MET A 41 7.73 -6.58 -4.55
CA MET A 41 6.86 -7.77 -4.62
C MET A 41 6.83 -8.52 -3.29
N SER A 42 7.96 -8.72 -2.64
CA SER A 42 8.04 -9.40 -1.35
C SER A 42 7.27 -8.63 -0.27
N ALA A 43 7.40 -7.31 -0.25
CA ALA A 43 6.64 -6.46 0.68
C ALA A 43 5.13 -6.52 0.41
N ALA A 44 4.72 -6.50 -0.85
CA ALA A 44 3.32 -6.63 -1.23
C ALA A 44 2.72 -7.96 -0.79
N LYS A 45 3.45 -9.06 -0.97
CA LYS A 45 3.04 -10.39 -0.53
C LYS A 45 2.89 -10.47 0.99
N ALA A 46 3.84 -9.88 1.72
CA ALA A 46 3.80 -9.84 3.18
C ALA A 46 2.58 -9.04 3.68
N ALA A 47 2.32 -7.88 3.10
CA ALA A 47 1.15 -7.06 3.45
C ALA A 47 -0.16 -7.79 3.17
N TRP A 48 -0.25 -8.47 2.03
CA TRP A 48 -1.43 -9.28 1.70
C TRP A 48 -1.64 -10.39 2.73
N ALA A 49 -0.58 -11.10 3.09
CA ALA A 49 -0.65 -12.17 4.09
C ALA A 49 -1.12 -11.64 5.46
N ALA A 50 -0.64 -10.49 5.88
CA ALA A 50 -1.13 -9.84 7.09
C ALA A 50 -2.62 -9.49 6.98
N GLY A 51 -3.07 -9.10 5.80
CA GLY A 51 -4.48 -8.82 5.51
C GLY A 51 -5.38 -10.02 5.68
N GLN A 52 -4.87 -11.24 5.42
CA GLN A 52 -5.61 -12.48 5.64
C GLN A 52 -5.88 -12.76 7.12
N GLN A 53 -5.20 -12.04 8.01
CA GLN A 53 -5.38 -12.11 9.45
C GLN A 53 -5.95 -10.81 10.03
N GLY A 54 -6.51 -9.95 9.16
CA GLY A 54 -7.17 -8.71 9.57
C GLY A 54 -6.23 -7.58 9.97
N LYS A 55 -4.95 -7.64 9.56
CA LYS A 55 -3.93 -6.67 9.96
C LYS A 55 -3.24 -5.97 8.78
N PHE A 56 -3.94 -5.82 7.66
CA PHE A 56 -3.36 -5.20 6.47
C PHE A 56 -2.85 -3.77 6.76
N TRP A 57 -3.70 -2.92 7.32
CA TRP A 57 -3.35 -1.50 7.49
C TRP A 57 -2.24 -1.29 8.50
N GLU A 58 -2.24 -2.04 9.59
CA GLU A 58 -1.16 -2.00 10.59
C GLU A 58 0.16 -2.46 9.98
N TYR A 59 0.13 -3.51 9.16
CA TYR A 59 1.31 -4.01 8.46
C TYR A 59 1.79 -3.02 7.39
N HIS A 60 0.88 -2.47 6.62
CA HIS A 60 1.10 -1.43 5.62
C HIS A 60 1.82 -0.22 6.24
N ASP A 61 1.32 0.28 7.36
CA ASP A 61 1.92 1.42 8.05
C ASP A 61 3.34 1.10 8.55
N ALA A 62 3.54 -0.11 9.09
CA ALA A 62 4.85 -0.54 9.57
C ALA A 62 5.87 -0.65 8.45
N LEU A 63 5.48 -1.13 7.27
CA LEU A 63 6.38 -1.19 6.11
C LEU A 63 6.85 0.19 5.68
N PHE A 64 5.94 1.16 5.57
CA PHE A 64 6.32 2.52 5.18
C PHE A 64 7.18 3.20 6.24
N SER A 65 6.93 2.97 7.52
CA SER A 65 7.73 3.56 8.58
C SER A 65 9.16 3.01 8.65
N GLN A 66 9.41 1.86 8.04
CA GLN A 66 10.71 1.17 8.04
C GLN A 66 11.16 0.84 6.61
N GLN A 67 10.89 1.71 5.68
CA GLN A 67 11.15 1.49 4.25
C GLN A 67 12.61 1.20 3.94
N ASP A 68 13.53 1.75 4.70
CA ASP A 68 14.97 1.54 4.58
C ASP A 68 15.44 0.14 5.01
N LYS A 69 14.58 -0.62 5.68
CA LYS A 69 14.91 -1.95 6.25
C LYS A 69 14.14 -3.10 5.60
N LEU A 70 13.49 -2.86 4.47
CA LEU A 70 12.69 -3.90 3.80
C LEU A 70 13.52 -5.16 3.53
N GLY A 71 12.97 -6.31 3.85
CA GLY A 71 13.59 -7.62 3.71
C GLY A 71 12.91 -8.64 4.60
N ASP A 72 13.26 -9.91 4.45
CA ASP A 72 12.64 -11.03 5.18
C ASP A 72 12.68 -10.85 6.70
N THR A 73 13.78 -10.38 7.24
CA THR A 73 13.91 -10.15 8.68
C THR A 73 12.85 -9.16 9.18
N LEU A 74 12.68 -8.06 8.48
CA LEU A 74 11.67 -7.06 8.82
C LEU A 74 10.25 -7.61 8.70
N TYR A 75 9.97 -8.37 7.64
CA TYR A 75 8.62 -8.92 7.42
C TYR A 75 8.19 -9.84 8.56
N LEU A 76 9.09 -10.68 9.04
CA LEU A 76 8.83 -11.55 10.19
C LEU A 76 8.72 -10.78 11.50
N GLU A 77 9.56 -9.77 11.68
CA GLU A 77 9.53 -8.92 12.88
C GLU A 77 8.20 -8.19 13.00
N ILE A 78 7.71 -7.57 11.92
CA ILE A 78 6.40 -6.91 11.92
C ILE A 78 5.29 -7.91 12.22
N ALA A 79 5.33 -9.09 11.61
CA ALA A 79 4.34 -10.14 11.85
C ALA A 79 4.30 -10.56 13.32
N ARG A 80 5.47 -10.70 13.97
CA ARG A 80 5.55 -11.00 15.41
C ARG A 80 4.99 -9.88 16.25
N ASN A 81 5.34 -8.64 15.93
CA ASN A 81 4.88 -7.46 16.68
C ASN A 81 3.37 -7.26 16.60
N LEU A 82 2.75 -7.70 15.51
CA LEU A 82 1.30 -7.65 15.32
C LEU A 82 0.59 -8.91 15.83
N ASN A 83 1.32 -9.83 16.46
CA ASN A 83 0.79 -11.09 17.00
C ASN A 83 0.11 -11.96 15.94
N LEU A 84 0.64 -11.98 14.73
CA LEU A 84 0.13 -12.84 13.66
C LEU A 84 0.50 -14.30 13.91
N ASP A 85 -0.33 -15.23 13.41
CA ASP A 85 0.04 -16.62 13.28
C ASP A 85 1.15 -16.71 12.23
N LEU A 86 2.37 -17.00 12.67
CA LEU A 86 3.55 -16.96 11.79
C LEU A 86 3.54 -18.07 10.75
N GLU A 87 3.03 -19.24 11.10
CA GLU A 87 2.94 -20.36 10.16
C GLU A 87 1.98 -20.02 9.01
N LYS A 88 0.80 -19.49 9.34
CA LYS A 88 -0.17 -19.02 8.35
C LYS A 88 0.40 -17.84 7.53
N PHE A 89 1.07 -16.91 8.18
CA PHE A 89 1.70 -15.76 7.50
C PHE A 89 2.71 -16.23 6.45
N GLU A 90 3.61 -17.14 6.80
CA GLU A 90 4.60 -17.69 5.88
C GLU A 90 3.97 -18.44 4.71
N ARG A 91 2.98 -19.26 5.00
CA ARG A 91 2.23 -20.00 3.98
C ARG A 91 1.54 -19.04 3.01
N ASP A 92 0.82 -18.05 3.54
CA ASP A 92 0.06 -17.11 2.74
C ASP A 92 0.96 -16.24 1.87
N ARG A 93 2.04 -15.68 2.42
CA ARG A 93 2.93 -14.83 1.62
C ARG A 93 3.69 -15.61 0.53
N THR A 94 3.89 -16.90 0.72
CA THR A 94 4.52 -17.75 -0.29
C THR A 94 3.60 -18.03 -1.47
N LEU A 95 2.29 -18.11 -1.23
CA LEU A 95 1.28 -18.51 -2.22
C LEU A 95 0.57 -17.35 -2.92
N THR A 96 0.92 -16.10 -2.61
CA THR A 96 0.13 -14.93 -2.97
C THR A 96 0.33 -14.36 -4.37
N THR A 97 1.17 -14.92 -5.21
CA THR A 97 1.43 -14.35 -6.55
C THR A 97 0.13 -14.11 -7.31
N ASN A 98 -0.81 -15.08 -7.23
CA ASN A 98 -2.10 -14.98 -7.91
C ASN A 98 -3.05 -13.95 -7.27
N ALA A 99 -2.87 -13.63 -5.99
CA ALA A 99 -3.72 -12.66 -5.30
C ALA A 99 -3.36 -11.21 -5.63
N ILE A 100 -2.09 -10.95 -5.94
CA ILE A 100 -1.59 -9.62 -6.30
C ILE A 100 -1.75 -9.35 -7.80
N ALA A 101 -1.70 -10.39 -8.63
CA ALA A 101 -1.78 -10.27 -10.09
C ALA A 101 -2.99 -9.46 -10.60
N PRO A 102 -4.21 -9.60 -10.07
CA PRO A 102 -5.33 -8.80 -10.54
C PRO A 102 -5.13 -7.29 -10.36
N ASP A 103 -4.49 -6.87 -9.27
CA ASP A 103 -4.20 -5.46 -9.04
C ASP A 103 -3.18 -4.93 -10.08
N ILE A 104 -2.14 -5.71 -10.36
CA ILE A 104 -1.14 -5.38 -11.38
C ILE A 104 -1.79 -5.28 -12.76
N GLN A 105 -2.63 -6.24 -13.11
CA GLN A 105 -3.34 -6.26 -14.38
C GLN A 105 -4.25 -5.05 -14.54
N LEU A 106 -4.94 -4.64 -13.47
CA LEU A 106 -5.78 -3.44 -13.48
C LEU A 106 -4.94 -2.19 -13.76
N ALA A 107 -3.80 -2.05 -13.10
CA ALA A 107 -2.89 -0.92 -13.32
C ALA A 107 -2.40 -0.86 -14.77
N GLU A 108 -1.99 -2.00 -15.31
CA GLU A 108 -1.55 -2.10 -16.72
C GLU A 108 -2.67 -1.75 -17.69
N LYS A 109 -3.88 -2.25 -17.43
CA LYS A 109 -5.05 -1.98 -18.26
C LYS A 109 -5.42 -0.50 -18.27
N LEU A 110 -5.22 0.19 -17.14
CA LEU A 110 -5.47 1.63 -17.02
C LEU A 110 -4.31 2.49 -17.54
N GLY A 111 -3.22 1.88 -18.01
CA GLY A 111 -2.06 2.61 -18.52
C GLY A 111 -1.22 3.27 -17.42
N ILE A 112 -1.34 2.81 -16.18
CA ILE A 112 -0.56 3.34 -15.06
C ILE A 112 0.89 2.90 -15.21
N SER A 113 1.83 3.85 -15.22
CA SER A 113 3.26 3.59 -15.44
C SER A 113 4.13 3.85 -14.21
N GLY A 114 3.56 4.33 -13.12
CA GLY A 114 4.33 4.67 -11.91
C GLY A 114 3.47 4.74 -10.67
N THR A 115 4.13 4.89 -9.53
CA THR A 115 3.52 5.00 -8.20
C THR A 115 4.04 6.23 -7.47
N PRO A 116 3.26 6.82 -6.55
CA PRO A 116 1.86 6.52 -6.25
C PRO A 116 0.91 7.06 -7.32
N PHE A 117 -0.22 6.40 -7.50
CA PHE A 117 -1.27 6.79 -8.44
C PHE A 117 -2.61 6.70 -7.72
N PHE A 118 -3.48 7.70 -7.90
CA PHE A 118 -4.73 7.81 -7.14
C PHE A 118 -5.91 8.07 -8.04
N VAL A 119 -7.05 7.53 -7.64
CA VAL A 119 -8.36 7.85 -8.23
C VAL A 119 -9.30 8.20 -7.09
N MET A 120 -9.89 9.38 -7.13
CA MET A 120 -10.89 9.81 -6.15
C MET A 120 -12.16 10.21 -6.89
N ASN A 121 -13.19 9.36 -6.83
CA ASN A 121 -14.46 9.59 -7.52
C ASN A 121 -14.28 9.99 -9.00
N GLY A 122 -13.40 9.30 -9.70
CA GLY A 122 -13.11 9.53 -11.12
C GLY A 122 -12.03 10.57 -11.41
N GLU A 123 -11.64 11.36 -10.45
CA GLU A 123 -10.52 12.31 -10.59
C GLU A 123 -9.20 11.58 -10.38
N ILE A 124 -8.24 11.79 -11.29
CA ILE A 124 -6.93 11.12 -11.28
C ILE A 124 -5.86 12.10 -10.84
N PHE A 125 -4.98 11.67 -9.94
CA PHE A 125 -3.79 12.41 -9.55
C PHE A 125 -2.66 11.45 -9.16
N SER A 126 -1.43 11.95 -9.08
CA SER A 126 -0.26 11.09 -8.84
C SER A 126 0.87 11.85 -8.16
N GLY A 127 1.85 11.08 -7.67
CA GLY A 127 3.05 11.61 -7.05
C GLY A 127 2.91 11.91 -5.56
N ALA A 128 3.92 12.53 -4.96
CA ALA A 128 3.96 12.91 -3.55
C ALA A 128 3.09 14.15 -3.31
N VAL A 129 1.77 13.97 -3.37
CA VAL A 129 0.79 15.06 -3.27
C VAL A 129 0.78 15.70 -1.89
N GLN A 130 0.49 17.00 -1.83
CA GLN A 130 0.31 17.74 -0.59
C GLN A 130 -1.11 17.56 -0.05
N LEU A 131 -1.27 17.72 1.26
CA LEU A 131 -2.59 17.63 1.90
C LEU A 131 -3.57 18.64 1.29
N SER A 132 -3.12 19.87 1.03
CA SER A 132 -3.93 20.91 0.41
C SER A 132 -4.47 20.50 -0.97
N ASP A 133 -3.66 19.80 -1.75
CA ASP A 133 -4.07 19.33 -3.10
C ASP A 133 -5.15 18.26 -3.00
N ILE A 134 -5.01 17.31 -2.07
CA ILE A 134 -6.02 16.26 -1.86
C ILE A 134 -7.32 16.87 -1.35
N GLU A 135 -7.26 17.83 -0.44
CA GLU A 135 -8.44 18.52 0.07
C GLU A 135 -9.17 19.27 -1.04
N GLU A 136 -8.44 19.93 -1.93
CA GLU A 136 -9.03 20.62 -3.07
C GLU A 136 -9.76 19.65 -4.00
N ILE A 137 -9.13 18.52 -4.33
CA ILE A 137 -9.75 17.47 -5.15
C ILE A 137 -11.00 16.92 -4.44
N PHE A 138 -10.91 16.65 -3.14
CA PHE A 138 -12.03 16.15 -2.36
C PHE A 138 -13.25 17.07 -2.41
N HIS A 139 -13.05 18.37 -2.23
CA HIS A 139 -14.13 19.35 -2.32
C HIS A 139 -14.75 19.42 -3.72
N ARG A 140 -13.93 19.23 -4.75
CA ARG A 140 -14.39 19.27 -6.13
C ARG A 140 -15.23 18.05 -6.53
N VAL A 141 -14.98 16.88 -5.94
CA VAL A 141 -15.63 15.61 -6.33
C VAL A 141 -16.74 15.15 -5.38
N GLN A 142 -17.04 15.93 -4.38
CA GLN A 142 -18.15 15.63 -3.45
C GLN A 142 -19.50 15.68 -4.11
#